data_3a84ffb59c9c4a32ae65665909e52f16
#
_entry.id   3a84ffb59c9c4a32ae65665909e52f16
#
_cell.length_a   1.000
_cell.length_b   1.000
_cell.length_c   1.000
_cell.angle_alpha   90.00
_cell.angle_beta   90.00
_cell.angle_gamma   90.00
#
_symmetry.space_group_name_H-M   'P 1'
#
loop_
_entity.id
_entity.type
_entity.pdbx_description
1 polymer ?
#
loop_
_entity_poly.entity_id
_entity_poly.type
_entity_poly.pdbx_seq_one_letter_code
_entity_poly.pdbx_strand_id
1 'polypeptide(L)'
;MKHECREGVRGLRFSRRYFLKQGGIAMVGLSAMPAFLQRAVAATPMPNKKQLVVLFQRGAADGLNIVVPFGEPSYYRMRPSIAIPEPRRGGGDAAVDLDGFFGIHPSLAPLEPLFQKNQLAIVHAAGSPDPTRSHFDAQDFMESGTPGVKSTEDGWLNRAIETTPEENASPFRAVAMGPNLPRMLRGAAPAIALPDVRQFKVMAQSPIVEGGFEAMYAQTVDRALRGTGTETFEAIDMLRKADPGKYQPENGAQYPNGPLGRNLQQVGQLIKADIGVEVLFVDCGGWDNHVNEGGVQGQLSNLLRDLGQTLAAFHQDMGDRMENLVVVTMSEFGRTAHENGNRGTDHGHANCMFVMGGPVKGGHVYGKWPGLESHQLNEGRDLALTTDFRSVLGEILENHIGVKELKAVFPGFDNNPRKFPGLIRA
;
A
#
# COMPACT_ATOMS: atom_id res chain seq x y z
N MET A 1 -30.05 64.80 26.78
CA MET A 1 -29.29 63.63 27.28
C MET A 1 -29.72 62.43 26.51
N LYS A 2 -28.91 61.98 25.51
CA LYS A 2 -28.83 60.64 24.91
C LYS A 2 -28.04 60.76 23.62
N HIS A 3 -26.80 60.38 23.65
CA HIS A 3 -25.96 60.26 22.45
C HIS A 3 -26.15 58.86 21.86
N GLU A 4 -26.51 58.80 20.61
CA GLU A 4 -26.42 57.60 19.76
C GLU A 4 -25.08 57.63 19.04
N CYS A 5 -24.24 56.63 19.22
CA CYS A 5 -23.13 56.32 18.34
C CYS A 5 -23.60 55.30 17.26
N ARG A 6 -23.64 55.78 16.02
CA ARG A 6 -23.64 54.92 14.83
C ARG A 6 -22.25 55.01 14.20
N GLU A 7 -21.45 53.97 14.31
CA GLU A 7 -20.26 53.81 13.47
C GLU A 7 -20.56 52.92 12.29
N GLY A 8 -20.53 53.52 11.11
CA GLY A 8 -20.69 52.86 9.84
C GLY A 8 -19.41 52.17 9.38
N VAL A 9 -19.51 50.95 8.96
CA VAL A 9 -18.45 50.18 8.30
C VAL A 9 -18.12 50.86 6.96
N ARG A 10 -17.00 51.58 6.87
CA ARG A 10 -16.45 52.08 5.61
C ARG A 10 -15.78 50.96 4.87
N GLY A 11 -16.34 50.57 3.74
CA GLY A 11 -15.70 49.66 2.77
C GLY A 11 -14.37 50.22 2.27
N LEU A 12 -13.29 49.54 2.54
CA LEU A 12 -11.96 49.85 2.04
C LEU A 12 -11.92 49.65 0.51
N ARG A 13 -11.95 50.77 -0.24
CA ARG A 13 -11.68 50.79 -1.69
C ARG A 13 -10.15 50.74 -1.89
N PHE A 14 -9.62 49.60 -2.23
CA PHE A 14 -8.21 49.52 -2.61
C PHE A 14 -7.98 50.15 -3.99
N SER A 15 -7.10 51.13 -4.10
CA SER A 15 -6.72 51.76 -5.35
C SER A 15 -5.77 50.83 -6.15
N ARG A 16 -5.81 50.89 -7.50
CA ARG A 16 -4.88 50.16 -8.40
C ARG A 16 -3.39 50.40 -8.01
N ARG A 17 -3.07 51.59 -7.49
CA ARG A 17 -1.73 51.95 -7.05
C ARG A 17 -1.33 51.22 -5.76
N TYR A 18 -2.26 50.92 -4.86
CA TYR A 18 -2.03 50.12 -3.66
C TYR A 18 -1.81 48.64 -4.02
N PHE A 19 -2.60 48.11 -4.98
CA PHE A 19 -2.47 46.74 -5.50
C PHE A 19 -1.10 46.53 -6.17
N LEU A 20 -0.63 47.47 -7.00
CA LEU A 20 0.69 47.41 -7.66
C LEU A 20 1.87 47.55 -6.67
N LYS A 21 1.73 48.35 -5.60
CA LYS A 21 2.74 48.42 -4.55
C LYS A 21 2.82 47.14 -3.72
N GLN A 22 1.68 46.55 -3.40
CA GLN A 22 1.60 45.26 -2.69
C GLN A 22 2.06 44.10 -3.59
N GLY A 23 1.76 44.13 -4.87
CA GLY A 23 2.23 43.15 -5.87
C GLY A 23 3.76 43.20 -6.07
N GLY A 24 4.36 44.40 -6.00
CA GLY A 24 5.85 44.55 -5.99
C GLY A 24 6.50 44.01 -4.73
N ILE A 25 5.85 44.18 -3.57
CA ILE A 25 6.32 43.61 -2.30
C ILE A 25 6.14 42.05 -2.31
N ALA A 26 5.10 41.54 -2.96
CA ALA A 26 4.91 40.10 -3.13
C ALA A 26 6.02 39.47 -4.00
N MET A 27 6.49 40.14 -5.08
CA MET A 27 7.62 39.66 -5.88
C MET A 27 8.97 39.70 -5.15
N VAL A 28 9.19 40.64 -4.26
CA VAL A 28 10.40 40.68 -3.39
C VAL A 28 10.24 39.65 -2.26
N GLY A 29 9.02 39.39 -1.81
CA GLY A 29 8.71 38.36 -0.80
C GLY A 29 8.88 36.93 -1.25
N LEU A 30 8.77 36.63 -2.59
CA LEU A 30 8.98 35.30 -3.14
C LEU A 30 10.40 34.77 -2.95
N SER A 31 11.42 35.68 -2.94
CA SER A 31 12.80 35.29 -2.66
C SER A 31 13.10 35.05 -1.18
N ALA A 32 12.21 35.52 -0.28
CA ALA A 32 12.27 35.31 1.16
C ALA A 32 11.22 34.31 1.68
N MET A 33 10.44 33.70 0.80
CA MET A 33 9.51 32.64 1.20
C MET A 33 10.31 31.43 1.73
N PRO A 34 9.89 30.86 2.85
CA PRO A 34 10.42 29.57 3.28
C PRO A 34 10.38 28.55 2.13
N ALA A 35 11.37 27.70 2.01
CA ALA A 35 11.51 26.74 0.90
C ALA A 35 10.25 25.87 0.71
N PHE A 36 9.49 25.65 1.77
CA PHE A 36 8.25 24.91 1.73
C PHE A 36 7.11 25.63 0.98
N LEU A 37 6.96 26.94 1.18
CA LEU A 37 5.94 27.74 0.46
C LEU A 37 6.29 27.84 -1.04
N GLN A 38 7.58 27.87 -1.38
CA GLN A 38 8.02 27.82 -2.77
C GLN A 38 7.66 26.48 -3.42
N ARG A 39 7.78 25.36 -2.70
CA ARG A 39 7.37 24.02 -3.16
C ARG A 39 5.84 23.91 -3.33
N ALA A 40 5.07 24.40 -2.36
CA ALA A 40 3.58 24.38 -2.45
C ALA A 40 3.03 25.24 -3.60
N VAL A 41 3.73 26.34 -3.97
CA VAL A 41 3.37 27.19 -5.12
C VAL A 41 3.83 26.56 -6.45
N ALA A 42 4.96 25.83 -6.43
CA ALA A 42 5.55 25.18 -7.60
C ALA A 42 5.00 23.76 -7.87
N ALA A 43 4.10 23.24 -7.03
CA ALA A 43 3.48 21.94 -7.24
C ALA A 43 2.64 21.97 -8.52
N THR A 44 3.30 21.68 -9.63
CA THR A 44 2.66 21.38 -10.91
C THR A 44 2.05 19.98 -10.79
N PRO A 45 0.84 19.74 -11.31
CA PRO A 45 0.33 18.38 -11.44
C PRO A 45 1.38 17.51 -12.10
N MET A 46 1.72 16.36 -11.50
CA MET A 46 2.68 15.40 -12.06
C MET A 46 1.90 14.21 -12.65
N PRO A 47 1.23 14.37 -13.78
CA PRO A 47 0.55 13.26 -14.43
C PRO A 47 1.62 12.23 -14.85
N ASN A 48 1.30 10.95 -14.73
CA ASN A 48 2.14 9.82 -15.14
C ASN A 48 3.35 9.51 -14.22
N LYS A 49 3.35 9.95 -12.96
CA LYS A 49 4.34 9.47 -11.99
C LYS A 49 4.12 7.97 -11.75
N LYS A 50 5.22 7.21 -11.72
CA LYS A 50 5.17 5.79 -11.35
C LYS A 50 4.81 5.64 -9.87
N GLN A 51 3.90 4.71 -9.57
CA GLN A 51 3.32 4.57 -8.24
C GLN A 51 3.32 3.12 -7.77
N LEU A 52 3.59 2.93 -6.49
CA LEU A 52 3.55 1.64 -5.82
C LEU A 52 2.56 1.69 -4.66
N VAL A 53 1.58 0.78 -4.66
CA VAL A 53 0.68 0.54 -3.53
C VAL A 53 1.06 -0.79 -2.88
N VAL A 54 1.40 -0.74 -1.59
CA VAL A 54 1.71 -1.93 -0.79
C VAL A 54 0.55 -2.22 0.14
N LEU A 55 -0.08 -3.40 -0.02
CA LEU A 55 -1.08 -3.92 0.90
C LEU A 55 -0.45 -4.94 1.82
N PHE A 56 -0.49 -4.69 3.12
CA PHE A 56 0.01 -5.63 4.12
C PHE A 56 -1.16 -6.40 4.76
N GLN A 57 -1.26 -7.69 4.48
CA GLN A 57 -2.25 -8.62 5.03
C GLN A 57 -1.78 -9.11 6.40
N ARG A 58 -2.14 -8.38 7.47
CA ARG A 58 -1.67 -8.69 8.83
C ARG A 58 -2.45 -9.83 9.47
N GLY A 59 -1.71 -10.81 9.95
CA GLY A 59 -2.24 -11.99 10.63
C GLY A 59 -1.92 -13.29 9.89
N ALA A 60 -0.93 -13.30 9.00
CA ALA A 60 -0.49 -14.49 8.29
C ALA A 60 -1.60 -15.12 7.43
N ALA A 61 -1.85 -14.54 6.29
CA ALA A 61 -2.84 -15.03 5.33
C ALA A 61 -2.55 -16.47 4.88
N ASP A 62 -3.59 -17.27 4.67
CA ASP A 62 -3.44 -18.67 4.24
C ASP A 62 -3.20 -18.79 2.73
N GLY A 63 -1.94 -18.71 2.32
CA GLY A 63 -1.53 -18.77 0.93
C GLY A 63 -2.02 -20.00 0.16
N LEU A 64 -2.16 -21.15 0.82
CA LEU A 64 -2.62 -22.40 0.19
C LEU A 64 -4.12 -22.40 -0.12
N ASN A 65 -4.94 -21.69 0.65
CA ASN A 65 -6.36 -21.52 0.36
C ASN A 65 -6.65 -20.24 -0.45
N ILE A 66 -5.72 -19.30 -0.50
CA ILE A 66 -5.80 -18.11 -1.38
C ILE A 66 -5.47 -18.50 -2.83
N VAL A 67 -4.33 -19.20 -3.03
CA VAL A 67 -3.85 -19.72 -4.31
C VAL A 67 -3.74 -21.22 -4.19
N VAL A 68 -4.76 -21.88 -4.65
CA VAL A 68 -5.05 -23.29 -4.39
C VAL A 68 -4.24 -24.16 -5.35
N PRO A 69 -3.32 -25.02 -4.86
CA PRO A 69 -2.62 -25.98 -5.69
C PRO A 69 -3.53 -27.20 -5.93
N PHE A 70 -4.62 -27.02 -6.67
CA PHE A 70 -5.63 -28.08 -6.86
C PHE A 70 -5.09 -29.33 -7.60
N GLY A 71 -4.01 -29.15 -8.38
CA GLY A 71 -3.29 -30.25 -9.00
C GLY A 71 -2.40 -31.06 -8.04
N GLU A 72 -2.35 -30.69 -6.75
CA GLU A 72 -1.53 -31.34 -5.72
C GLU A 72 -2.39 -32.23 -4.79
N PRO A 73 -2.39 -33.56 -4.93
CA PRO A 73 -3.24 -34.44 -4.12
C PRO A 73 -3.00 -34.31 -2.61
N SER A 74 -1.79 -33.94 -2.19
CA SER A 74 -1.45 -33.77 -0.78
C SER A 74 -2.20 -32.62 -0.14
N TYR A 75 -2.55 -31.58 -0.92
CA TYR A 75 -3.36 -30.46 -0.45
C TYR A 75 -4.69 -30.93 0.17
N TYR A 76 -5.41 -31.82 -0.51
CA TYR A 76 -6.68 -32.35 -0.03
C TYR A 76 -6.53 -33.30 1.16
N ARG A 77 -5.45 -34.10 1.20
CA ARG A 77 -5.17 -34.99 2.35
C ARG A 77 -4.87 -34.21 3.63
N MET A 78 -4.20 -33.05 3.49
CA MET A 78 -3.80 -32.21 4.62
C MET A 78 -4.92 -31.29 5.11
N ARG A 79 -5.93 -31.04 4.29
CA ARG A 79 -7.01 -30.07 4.57
C ARG A 79 -8.39 -30.65 4.34
N PRO A 80 -8.75 -31.79 4.97
CA PRO A 80 -9.99 -32.54 4.69
C PRO A 80 -11.27 -31.72 4.92
N SER A 81 -11.24 -30.67 5.77
CA SER A 81 -12.42 -29.87 6.09
C SER A 81 -12.40 -28.44 5.54
N ILE A 82 -11.21 -27.92 5.16
CA ILE A 82 -11.07 -26.54 4.69
C ILE A 82 -10.54 -26.44 3.25
N ALA A 83 -10.18 -27.56 2.62
CA ALA A 83 -9.72 -27.53 1.23
C ALA A 83 -10.76 -26.91 0.30
N ILE A 84 -10.29 -26.09 -0.64
CA ILE A 84 -11.11 -25.56 -1.71
C ILE A 84 -11.24 -26.62 -2.80
N PRO A 85 -12.45 -27.01 -3.23
CA PRO A 85 -12.64 -28.01 -4.27
C PRO A 85 -11.93 -27.64 -5.58
N GLU A 86 -11.48 -28.66 -6.31
CA GLU A 86 -10.90 -28.50 -7.65
C GLU A 86 -11.89 -27.82 -8.63
N PRO A 87 -11.39 -27.12 -9.65
CA PRO A 87 -12.24 -26.47 -10.64
C PRO A 87 -13.26 -27.39 -11.27
N ARG A 88 -14.51 -26.95 -11.39
CA ARG A 88 -15.61 -27.67 -12.02
C ARG A 88 -16.34 -26.77 -13.01
N ARG A 89 -16.76 -27.34 -14.14
CA ARG A 89 -17.57 -26.60 -15.11
C ARG A 89 -18.88 -26.12 -14.46
N GLY A 90 -19.05 -24.80 -14.35
CA GLY A 90 -20.27 -24.16 -13.84
C GLY A 90 -20.45 -24.18 -12.33
N GLY A 91 -19.40 -24.48 -11.54
CA GLY A 91 -19.48 -24.51 -10.08
C GLY A 91 -18.88 -23.24 -9.45
N GLY A 92 -19.72 -22.38 -8.84
CA GLY A 92 -19.27 -21.19 -8.09
C GLY A 92 -18.59 -21.48 -6.76
N ASP A 93 -18.63 -22.74 -6.29
CA ASP A 93 -18.07 -23.19 -5.02
C ASP A 93 -16.80 -24.04 -5.21
N ALA A 94 -15.97 -23.70 -6.18
CA ALA A 94 -14.73 -24.39 -6.50
C ALA A 94 -13.64 -23.38 -6.88
N ALA A 95 -12.38 -23.79 -6.83
CA ALA A 95 -11.26 -22.96 -7.26
C ALA A 95 -11.46 -22.47 -8.71
N VAL A 96 -11.09 -21.22 -8.97
CA VAL A 96 -11.05 -20.67 -10.33
C VAL A 96 -9.70 -21.06 -10.94
N ASP A 97 -9.72 -21.86 -11.98
CA ASP A 97 -8.52 -22.37 -12.66
C ASP A 97 -7.70 -21.23 -13.27
N LEU A 98 -6.39 -21.25 -13.04
CA LEU A 98 -5.46 -20.29 -13.61
C LEU A 98 -4.56 -20.92 -14.70
N ASP A 99 -4.07 -22.13 -14.51
CA ASP A 99 -3.04 -22.75 -15.36
C ASP A 99 -3.09 -24.30 -15.41
N GLY A 100 -4.17 -24.91 -14.90
CA GLY A 100 -4.34 -26.36 -14.85
C GLY A 100 -3.71 -27.06 -13.63
N PHE A 101 -3.00 -26.29 -12.76
CA PHE A 101 -2.43 -26.77 -11.52
C PHE A 101 -2.78 -25.89 -10.34
N PHE A 102 -2.70 -24.56 -10.52
CA PHE A 102 -3.11 -23.56 -9.54
C PHE A 102 -4.46 -22.95 -9.90
N GLY A 103 -5.24 -22.66 -8.88
CA GLY A 103 -6.44 -21.84 -8.98
C GLY A 103 -6.47 -20.79 -7.87
N ILE A 104 -7.30 -19.78 -8.00
CA ILE A 104 -7.60 -18.86 -6.90
C ILE A 104 -8.88 -19.27 -6.18
N HIS A 105 -8.95 -18.91 -4.91
CA HIS A 105 -10.17 -19.08 -4.12
C HIS A 105 -11.39 -18.47 -4.83
N PRO A 106 -12.59 -19.11 -4.84
CA PRO A 106 -13.75 -18.59 -5.60
C PRO A 106 -14.17 -17.17 -5.19
N SER A 107 -13.93 -16.76 -3.96
CA SER A 107 -14.17 -15.36 -3.53
C SER A 107 -13.27 -14.34 -4.22
N LEU A 108 -12.18 -14.76 -4.84
CA LEU A 108 -11.28 -13.93 -5.65
C LEU A 108 -11.63 -13.94 -7.15
N ALA A 109 -12.71 -14.57 -7.56
CA ALA A 109 -13.16 -14.61 -8.96
C ALA A 109 -13.18 -13.24 -9.65
N PRO A 110 -13.47 -12.08 -8.98
CA PRO A 110 -13.35 -10.77 -9.61
C PRO A 110 -11.95 -10.44 -10.14
N LEU A 111 -10.90 -11.14 -9.71
CA LEU A 111 -9.52 -10.94 -10.18
C LEU A 111 -9.15 -11.81 -11.39
N GLU A 112 -9.94 -12.84 -11.71
CA GLU A 112 -9.69 -13.72 -12.88
C GLU A 112 -9.52 -12.94 -14.19
N PRO A 113 -10.39 -11.96 -14.54
CA PRO A 113 -10.22 -11.18 -15.77
C PRO A 113 -8.89 -10.41 -15.83
N LEU A 114 -8.33 -9.99 -14.69
CA LEU A 114 -7.04 -9.30 -14.63
C LEU A 114 -5.88 -10.26 -14.88
N PHE A 115 -5.99 -11.48 -14.35
CA PHE A 115 -5.03 -12.55 -14.64
C PHE A 115 -5.05 -12.90 -16.15
N GLN A 116 -6.22 -13.12 -16.73
CA GLN A 116 -6.37 -13.43 -18.16
C GLN A 116 -5.87 -12.32 -19.08
N LYS A 117 -5.95 -11.05 -18.64
CA LYS A 117 -5.45 -9.88 -19.39
C LYS A 117 -3.96 -9.60 -19.13
N ASN A 118 -3.24 -10.49 -18.46
CA ASN A 118 -1.82 -10.32 -18.09
C ASN A 118 -1.54 -9.06 -17.26
N GLN A 119 -2.46 -8.66 -16.38
CA GLN A 119 -2.36 -7.51 -15.48
C GLN A 119 -2.27 -7.91 -14.01
N LEU A 120 -2.35 -9.21 -13.71
CA LEU A 120 -2.16 -9.80 -12.40
C LEU A 120 -1.17 -10.96 -12.50
N ALA A 121 -0.08 -10.89 -11.75
CA ALA A 121 0.85 -11.97 -11.48
C ALA A 121 0.70 -12.46 -10.04
N ILE A 122 0.94 -13.73 -9.82
CA ILE A 122 0.95 -14.34 -8.50
C ILE A 122 2.34 -14.94 -8.28
N VAL A 123 2.95 -14.69 -7.12
CA VAL A 123 4.21 -15.35 -6.72
C VAL A 123 3.87 -16.29 -5.57
N HIS A 124 3.94 -17.61 -5.82
CA HIS A 124 3.68 -18.61 -4.79
C HIS A 124 4.98 -19.03 -4.09
N ALA A 125 4.84 -19.63 -2.91
CA ALA A 125 5.96 -20.04 -2.06
C ALA A 125 6.95 -18.89 -1.78
N ALA A 126 6.42 -17.68 -1.60
CA ALA A 126 7.15 -16.45 -1.33
C ALA A 126 7.06 -16.03 0.15
N GLY A 127 8.06 -15.32 0.66
CA GLY A 127 8.03 -14.81 2.03
C GLY A 127 9.41 -14.45 2.58
N SER A 128 9.49 -14.33 3.90
CA SER A 128 10.73 -14.07 4.63
C SER A 128 11.56 -15.35 4.80
N PRO A 129 12.89 -15.29 4.64
CA PRO A 129 13.75 -16.43 4.96
C PRO A 129 13.92 -16.65 6.46
N ASP A 130 13.51 -15.73 7.31
CA ASP A 130 13.55 -15.92 8.76
C ASP A 130 12.45 -16.90 9.20
N PRO A 131 12.76 -17.90 10.04
CA PRO A 131 11.82 -18.94 10.41
C PRO A 131 10.88 -18.55 11.57
N THR A 132 10.90 -17.31 12.02
CA THR A 132 10.03 -16.86 13.12
C THR A 132 8.56 -17.04 12.77
N ARG A 133 7.80 -17.48 13.77
CA ARG A 133 6.34 -17.58 13.72
C ARG A 133 5.66 -16.60 14.68
N SER A 134 6.43 -15.60 15.16
CA SER A 134 5.92 -14.48 15.94
C SER A 134 5.46 -13.38 14.99
N HIS A 135 4.20 -12.99 15.05
CA HIS A 135 3.68 -11.86 14.26
C HIS A 135 4.49 -10.59 14.46
N PHE A 136 4.88 -10.30 15.72
CA PHE A 136 5.64 -9.09 16.02
C PHE A 136 6.98 -9.07 15.32
N ASP A 137 7.75 -10.15 15.43
CA ASP A 137 9.08 -10.24 14.81
C ASP A 137 8.97 -10.30 13.28
N ALA A 138 8.07 -11.13 12.76
CA ALA A 138 7.93 -11.30 11.32
C ALA A 138 7.42 -10.03 10.62
N GLN A 139 6.44 -9.32 11.19
CA GLN A 139 5.99 -8.03 10.65
C GLN A 139 7.11 -7.02 10.66
N ASP A 140 7.88 -6.98 11.74
CA ASP A 140 9.05 -6.12 11.86
C ASP A 140 10.09 -6.40 10.76
N PHE A 141 10.42 -7.67 10.51
CA PHE A 141 11.36 -8.10 9.46
C PHE A 141 10.83 -7.82 8.05
N MET A 142 9.55 -8.01 7.81
CA MET A 142 8.93 -7.69 6.53
C MET A 142 8.91 -6.18 6.26
N GLU A 143 8.69 -5.36 7.29
CA GLU A 143 8.65 -3.90 7.17
C GLU A 143 10.05 -3.28 7.13
N SER A 144 11.01 -3.82 7.88
CA SER A 144 12.40 -3.38 7.80
C SER A 144 13.13 -3.88 6.55
N GLY A 145 12.67 -4.98 5.93
CA GLY A 145 13.37 -5.64 4.83
C GLY A 145 14.67 -6.34 5.24
N THR A 146 14.86 -6.57 6.54
CA THR A 146 16.08 -7.18 7.12
C THR A 146 15.71 -8.36 8.02
N PRO A 147 15.29 -9.50 7.43
CA PRO A 147 14.93 -10.71 8.18
C PRO A 147 16.02 -11.12 9.18
N GLY A 148 15.62 -11.42 10.42
CA GLY A 148 16.51 -11.81 11.52
C GLY A 148 17.27 -10.66 12.19
N VAL A 149 17.15 -9.42 11.72
CA VAL A 149 17.89 -8.26 12.26
C VAL A 149 16.92 -7.29 12.95
N LYS A 150 16.94 -7.26 14.29
CA LYS A 150 16.06 -6.38 15.09
C LYS A 150 16.60 -4.94 15.26
N SER A 151 17.85 -4.71 14.96
CA SER A 151 18.50 -3.39 15.12
C SER A 151 18.25 -2.41 13.99
N THR A 152 17.57 -2.81 12.91
CA THR A 152 17.23 -1.92 11.82
C THR A 152 16.07 -1.01 12.24
N GLU A 153 16.29 0.29 12.35
CA GLU A 153 15.29 1.24 12.88
C GLU A 153 14.31 1.75 11.82
N ASP A 154 14.74 1.81 10.57
CA ASP A 154 13.99 2.31 9.41
C ASP A 154 13.35 1.19 8.56
N GLY A 155 12.43 1.58 7.68
CA GLY A 155 11.72 0.68 6.78
C GLY A 155 12.30 0.67 5.36
N TRP A 156 12.15 -0.48 4.66
CA TRP A 156 12.67 -0.61 3.31
C TRP A 156 12.03 0.36 2.32
N LEU A 157 10.75 0.69 2.50
CA LEU A 157 10.05 1.60 1.59
C LEU A 157 10.49 3.05 1.79
N ASN A 158 10.80 3.45 3.04
CA ASN A 158 11.41 4.76 3.31
C ASN A 158 12.81 4.86 2.69
N ARG A 159 13.67 3.83 2.87
CA ARG A 159 14.99 3.79 2.22
C ARG A 159 14.90 3.84 0.69
N ALA A 160 13.88 3.21 0.10
CA ALA A 160 13.68 3.29 -1.35
C ALA A 160 13.44 4.74 -1.82
N ILE A 161 12.62 5.51 -1.08
CA ILE A 161 12.37 6.92 -1.36
C ILE A 161 13.61 7.76 -1.13
N GLU A 162 14.37 7.48 -0.07
CA GLU A 162 15.60 8.19 0.26
C GLU A 162 16.66 8.04 -0.84
N THR A 163 16.76 6.85 -1.47
CA THR A 163 17.70 6.58 -2.57
C THR A 163 17.27 7.16 -3.91
N THR A 164 16.07 7.71 -4.01
CA THR A 164 15.56 8.40 -5.21
C THR A 164 15.18 9.85 -4.91
N PRO A 165 16.14 10.72 -4.52
CA PRO A 165 15.84 12.09 -4.10
C PRO A 165 15.26 12.93 -5.26
N GLU A 166 14.28 13.77 -4.94
CA GLU A 166 13.70 14.77 -5.84
C GLU A 166 13.86 16.17 -5.24
N GLU A 167 14.33 17.15 -6.02
CA GLU A 167 14.59 18.52 -5.52
C GLU A 167 13.34 19.21 -4.95
N ASN A 168 12.16 18.91 -5.52
CA ASN A 168 10.88 19.48 -5.09
C ASN A 168 9.87 18.35 -4.78
N ALA A 169 10.31 17.38 -3.98
CA ALA A 169 9.47 16.27 -3.60
C ALA A 169 8.17 16.75 -2.93
N SER A 170 7.06 16.16 -3.33
CA SER A 170 5.78 16.38 -2.67
C SER A 170 5.82 15.85 -1.23
N PRO A 171 5.20 16.52 -0.24
CA PRO A 171 5.00 15.95 1.08
C PRO A 171 4.14 14.68 1.06
N PHE A 172 3.38 14.45 -0.02
CA PHE A 172 2.61 13.23 -0.27
C PHE A 172 3.37 12.15 -1.03
N ARG A 173 4.68 12.30 -1.24
CA ARG A 173 5.46 11.30 -1.95
C ARG A 173 5.31 9.90 -1.34
N ALA A 174 5.21 9.84 0.01
CA ALA A 174 4.98 8.62 0.76
C ALA A 174 3.81 8.76 1.73
N VAL A 175 2.77 7.94 1.56
CA VAL A 175 1.54 8.01 2.37
C VAL A 175 1.17 6.64 2.93
N ALA A 176 0.89 6.57 4.23
CA ALA A 176 0.22 5.44 4.87
C ALA A 176 -1.25 5.77 5.11
N MET A 177 -2.15 4.88 4.70
CA MET A 177 -3.57 4.99 5.03
C MET A 177 -3.80 4.41 6.44
N GLY A 178 -3.87 5.29 7.41
CA GLY A 178 -4.05 4.90 8.83
C GLY A 178 -3.61 5.98 9.81
N PRO A 179 -3.90 5.79 11.10
CA PRO A 179 -3.60 6.80 12.14
C PRO A 179 -2.12 6.89 12.50
N ASN A 180 -1.32 5.86 12.18
CA ASN A 180 0.08 5.79 12.55
C ASN A 180 0.94 5.47 11.33
N LEU A 181 2.18 5.99 11.35
CA LEU A 181 3.15 5.66 10.33
C LEU A 181 3.70 4.24 10.58
N PRO A 182 3.50 3.28 9.65
CA PRO A 182 4.04 1.93 9.77
C PRO A 182 5.56 1.96 9.73
N ARG A 183 6.22 0.95 10.29
CA ARG A 183 7.68 0.88 10.27
C ARG A 183 8.24 0.93 8.85
N MET A 184 7.57 0.32 7.89
CA MET A 184 7.97 0.31 6.48
C MET A 184 8.25 1.73 5.92
N LEU A 185 7.53 2.75 6.42
CA LEU A 185 7.67 4.15 6.00
C LEU A 185 8.44 5.02 7.00
N ARG A 186 8.96 4.47 8.11
CA ARG A 186 9.82 5.22 9.03
C ARG A 186 11.25 5.31 8.49
N GLY A 187 11.88 6.48 8.61
CA GLY A 187 13.25 6.72 8.17
C GLY A 187 13.49 8.22 7.96
N ALA A 188 14.53 8.57 7.20
CA ALA A 188 14.92 9.95 6.95
C ALA A 188 14.07 10.64 5.87
N ALA A 189 13.50 9.88 4.92
CA ALA A 189 12.61 10.44 3.91
C ALA A 189 11.24 10.82 4.54
N PRO A 190 10.68 12.01 4.19
CA PRO A 190 9.36 12.41 4.66
C PRO A 190 8.25 11.43 4.27
N ALA A 191 7.38 11.09 5.23
CA ALA A 191 6.21 10.27 5.00
C ALA A 191 5.06 10.73 5.89
N ILE A 192 3.81 10.56 5.42
CA ILE A 192 2.60 11.02 6.09
C ILE A 192 1.70 9.83 6.41
N ALA A 193 1.19 9.79 7.65
CA ALA A 193 0.07 8.93 8.03
C ALA A 193 -1.25 9.70 7.87
N LEU A 194 -2.18 9.12 7.11
CA LEU A 194 -3.44 9.77 6.76
C LEU A 194 -4.62 8.82 7.07
N PRO A 195 -5.28 9.00 8.22
CA PRO A 195 -6.38 8.10 8.63
C PRO A 195 -7.65 8.28 7.79
N ASP A 196 -7.96 9.49 7.36
CA ASP A 196 -9.07 9.81 6.46
C ASP A 196 -8.80 11.14 5.74
N VAL A 197 -8.78 11.07 4.41
CA VAL A 197 -8.59 12.26 3.54
C VAL A 197 -9.63 13.37 3.83
N ARG A 198 -10.85 12.98 4.22
CA ARG A 198 -11.94 13.95 4.51
C ARG A 198 -11.76 14.63 5.85
N GLN A 199 -11.26 13.93 6.87
CA GLN A 199 -11.00 14.53 8.20
C GLN A 199 -9.88 15.55 8.13
N PHE A 200 -8.90 15.34 7.30
CA PHE A 200 -7.84 16.30 7.04
C PHE A 200 -8.39 17.64 6.51
N LYS A 201 -9.45 17.60 5.70
CA LYS A 201 -10.15 18.78 5.21
C LYS A 201 -10.85 19.57 6.34
N VAL A 202 -11.43 18.89 7.32
CA VAL A 202 -12.13 19.55 8.47
C VAL A 202 -11.13 20.26 9.37
N MET A 203 -9.98 19.66 9.66
CA MET A 203 -8.92 20.31 10.43
C MET A 203 -8.34 21.55 9.72
N ALA A 204 -8.24 21.49 8.39
CA ALA A 204 -7.75 22.58 7.56
C ALA A 204 -8.74 23.78 7.44
N GLN A 205 -10.01 23.61 7.77
CA GLN A 205 -11.04 24.66 7.69
C GLN A 205 -11.23 25.44 8.99
N SER A 206 -10.55 25.10 10.08
CA SER A 206 -10.64 25.81 11.35
C SER A 206 -9.51 26.85 11.49
N PRO A 207 -9.83 28.16 11.41
CA PRO A 207 -8.84 29.25 11.59
C PRO A 207 -8.15 29.22 12.96
N ILE A 208 -8.79 28.64 13.96
CA ILE A 208 -8.26 28.53 15.34
C ILE A 208 -7.17 27.45 15.41
N VAL A 209 -7.28 26.38 14.63
CA VAL A 209 -6.28 25.31 14.59
C VAL A 209 -5.05 25.75 13.80
N GLU A 210 -5.23 26.49 12.71
CA GLU A 210 -4.17 27.01 11.86
C GLU A 210 -3.18 27.91 12.64
N GLY A 211 -3.68 28.94 13.31
CA GLY A 211 -2.81 29.86 14.08
C GLY A 211 -2.28 29.30 15.40
N GLY A 212 -3.02 28.43 16.08
CA GLY A 212 -2.60 27.82 17.34
C GLY A 212 -1.56 26.71 17.17
N PHE A 213 -1.68 25.88 16.13
CA PHE A 213 -0.69 24.84 15.80
C PHE A 213 0.62 25.43 15.28
N GLU A 214 0.59 26.40 14.37
CA GLU A 214 1.80 27.10 13.92
C GLU A 214 2.56 27.73 15.07
N ALA A 215 1.87 28.42 15.99
CA ALA A 215 2.50 29.02 17.16
C ALA A 215 3.10 27.97 18.12
N MET A 216 2.43 26.84 18.30
CA MET A 216 2.88 25.74 19.16
C MET A 216 4.10 25.01 18.58
N TYR A 217 4.12 24.75 17.28
CA TYR A 217 5.27 24.13 16.58
C TYR A 217 6.44 25.11 16.42
N ALA A 218 6.19 26.38 16.17
CA ALA A 218 7.23 27.42 16.10
C ALA A 218 8.00 27.59 17.42
N GLN A 219 7.39 27.26 18.55
CA GLN A 219 8.01 27.28 19.89
C GLN A 219 8.79 26.00 20.21
N THR A 220 8.62 24.93 19.45
CA THR A 220 9.29 23.65 19.72
C THR A 220 10.75 23.71 19.29
N VAL A 221 11.66 23.48 20.25
CA VAL A 221 13.11 23.53 20.05
C VAL A 221 13.64 22.35 19.23
N ASP A 222 12.86 21.28 19.13
CA ASP A 222 13.24 20.08 18.41
C ASP A 222 13.08 20.25 16.89
N ARG A 223 14.22 20.20 16.19
CA ARG A 223 14.28 20.34 14.73
C ARG A 223 13.45 19.27 13.98
N ALA A 224 13.41 18.06 14.52
CA ALA A 224 12.68 16.96 13.91
C ALA A 224 11.16 17.22 13.95
N LEU A 225 10.65 17.70 15.11
CA LEU A 225 9.23 18.07 15.24
C LEU A 225 8.86 19.28 14.36
N ARG A 226 9.76 20.25 14.22
CA ARG A 226 9.54 21.39 13.30
C ARG A 226 9.48 20.95 11.84
N GLY A 227 10.38 20.04 11.42
CA GLY A 227 10.34 19.47 10.08
C GLY A 227 9.00 18.80 9.81
N THR A 228 8.58 17.87 10.66
CA THR A 228 7.31 17.15 10.55
C THR A 228 6.08 18.08 10.58
N GLY A 229 6.09 19.11 11.42
CA GLY A 229 5.00 20.11 11.48
C GLY A 229 4.87 20.90 10.17
N THR A 230 5.98 21.38 9.62
CA THR A 230 6.00 22.14 8.36
C THR A 230 5.47 21.29 7.20
N GLU A 231 5.93 20.06 7.07
CA GLU A 231 5.48 19.12 6.03
C GLU A 231 3.98 18.81 6.14
N THR A 232 3.45 18.74 7.36
CA THR A 232 2.01 18.56 7.58
C THR A 232 1.19 19.73 7.06
N PHE A 233 1.64 20.99 7.27
CA PHE A 233 0.96 22.18 6.76
C PHE A 233 1.00 22.28 5.24
N GLU A 234 2.14 21.94 4.62
CA GLU A 234 2.26 21.86 3.16
C GLU A 234 1.26 20.83 2.59
N ALA A 235 1.19 19.67 3.22
CA ALA A 235 0.25 18.63 2.86
C ALA A 235 -1.22 19.11 2.94
N ILE A 236 -1.59 19.80 4.03
CA ILE A 236 -2.94 20.37 4.18
C ILE A 236 -3.27 21.32 3.02
N ASP A 237 -2.35 22.20 2.66
CA ASP A 237 -2.56 23.19 1.60
C ASP A 237 -2.66 22.55 0.21
N MET A 238 -1.85 21.54 -0.06
CA MET A 238 -1.93 20.74 -1.30
C MET A 238 -3.24 19.98 -1.40
N LEU A 239 -3.68 19.29 -0.33
CA LEU A 239 -4.98 18.61 -0.30
C LEU A 239 -6.15 19.57 -0.46
N ARG A 240 -6.06 20.76 0.11
CA ARG A 240 -7.09 21.81 -0.07
C ARG A 240 -7.20 22.24 -1.52
N LYS A 241 -6.06 22.44 -2.21
CA LYS A 241 -6.02 22.85 -3.62
C LYS A 241 -6.51 21.74 -4.56
N ALA A 242 -6.12 20.51 -4.30
CA ALA A 242 -6.53 19.34 -5.06
C ALA A 242 -8.03 19.01 -4.92
N ASP A 243 -8.69 19.54 -3.87
CA ASP A 243 -10.11 19.32 -3.52
C ASP A 243 -10.57 17.85 -3.68
N PRO A 244 -9.94 16.92 -2.98
CA PRO A 244 -10.25 15.51 -3.12
C PRO A 244 -11.71 15.18 -2.74
N GLY A 245 -12.43 16.11 -2.09
CA GLY A 245 -13.86 15.97 -1.78
C GLY A 245 -14.76 15.88 -3.00
N LYS A 246 -14.30 16.30 -4.18
CA LYS A 246 -15.03 16.17 -5.45
C LYS A 246 -14.83 14.82 -6.15
N TYR A 247 -13.93 13.99 -5.64
CA TYR A 247 -13.65 12.70 -6.24
C TYR A 247 -14.87 11.78 -6.23
N GLN A 248 -15.11 11.16 -7.36
CA GLN A 248 -16.05 10.04 -7.55
C GLN A 248 -15.30 8.91 -8.22
N PRO A 249 -15.52 7.63 -7.84
CA PRO A 249 -14.99 6.50 -8.58
C PRO A 249 -15.40 6.56 -10.06
N GLU A 250 -14.44 6.32 -10.95
CA GLU A 250 -14.65 6.37 -12.40
C GLU A 250 -14.95 4.97 -12.98
N ASN A 251 -15.28 4.91 -14.25
CA ASN A 251 -15.49 3.67 -14.99
C ASN A 251 -16.55 2.74 -14.36
N GLY A 252 -17.46 3.29 -13.54
CA GLY A 252 -18.48 2.50 -12.84
C GLY A 252 -17.95 1.67 -11.67
N ALA A 253 -16.76 1.94 -11.18
CA ALA A 253 -16.16 1.22 -10.05
C ALA A 253 -17.00 1.35 -8.77
N GLN A 254 -17.20 0.23 -8.08
CA GLN A 254 -17.96 0.15 -6.83
C GLN A 254 -17.10 -0.53 -5.76
N TYR A 255 -16.57 0.27 -4.84
CA TYR A 255 -15.80 -0.24 -3.72
C TYR A 255 -16.69 -0.85 -2.65
N PRO A 256 -16.31 -1.98 -2.05
CA PRO A 256 -16.97 -2.49 -0.86
C PRO A 256 -16.98 -1.47 0.29
N ASN A 257 -18.01 -1.51 1.13
CA ASN A 257 -18.13 -0.62 2.27
C ASN A 257 -17.21 -0.98 3.46
N GLY A 258 -16.39 -2.03 3.34
CA GLY A 258 -15.40 -2.45 4.32
C GLY A 258 -14.27 -1.43 4.55
N PRO A 259 -13.45 -1.60 5.60
CA PRO A 259 -12.29 -0.74 5.83
C PRO A 259 -11.30 -0.74 4.65
N LEU A 260 -11.02 -1.90 4.05
CA LEU A 260 -10.12 -2.01 2.91
C LEU A 260 -10.65 -1.27 1.69
N GLY A 261 -11.94 -1.46 1.36
CA GLY A 261 -12.58 -0.74 0.25
C GLY A 261 -12.51 0.77 0.40
N ARG A 262 -12.79 1.28 1.61
CA ARG A 262 -12.66 2.73 1.90
C ARG A 262 -11.21 3.22 1.77
N ASN A 263 -10.24 2.45 2.27
CA ASN A 263 -8.83 2.84 2.19
C ASN A 263 -8.35 2.87 0.74
N LEU A 264 -8.66 1.84 -0.08
CA LEU A 264 -8.27 1.82 -1.49
C LEU A 264 -9.00 2.90 -2.31
N GLN A 265 -10.26 3.21 -1.98
CA GLN A 265 -10.96 4.35 -2.59
C GLN A 265 -10.23 5.68 -2.29
N GLN A 266 -9.77 5.89 -1.06
CA GLN A 266 -8.98 7.07 -0.70
C GLN A 266 -7.60 7.08 -1.36
N VAL A 267 -6.94 5.92 -1.51
CA VAL A 267 -5.72 5.78 -2.31
C VAL A 267 -5.97 6.23 -3.75
N GLY A 268 -7.04 5.77 -4.39
CA GLY A 268 -7.44 6.22 -5.72
C GLY A 268 -7.66 7.73 -5.81
N GLN A 269 -8.30 8.30 -4.80
CA GLN A 269 -8.53 9.73 -4.66
C GLN A 269 -7.20 10.53 -4.60
N LEU A 270 -6.22 10.07 -3.80
CA LEU A 270 -4.90 10.72 -3.70
C LEU A 270 -4.11 10.61 -5.00
N ILE A 271 -4.16 9.46 -5.67
CA ILE A 271 -3.51 9.25 -6.96
C ILE A 271 -4.08 10.20 -8.02
N LYS A 272 -5.41 10.29 -8.12
CA LYS A 272 -6.09 11.14 -9.11
C LYS A 272 -5.99 12.64 -8.81
N ALA A 273 -5.66 12.99 -7.59
CA ALA A 273 -5.39 14.38 -7.22
C ALA A 273 -4.07 14.91 -7.80
N ASP A 274 -3.23 14.05 -8.38
CA ASP A 274 -1.94 14.37 -9.00
C ASP A 274 -1.00 15.21 -8.10
N ILE A 275 -1.06 14.95 -6.78
CA ILE A 275 -0.29 15.66 -5.74
C ILE A 275 1.11 15.09 -5.52
N GLY A 276 1.64 14.32 -6.48
CA GLY A 276 3.01 13.81 -6.44
C GLY A 276 3.20 12.56 -5.57
N VAL A 277 2.14 11.77 -5.35
CA VAL A 277 2.21 10.47 -4.65
C VAL A 277 3.05 9.49 -5.45
N GLU A 278 3.97 8.80 -4.78
CA GLU A 278 4.81 7.76 -5.37
C GLU A 278 4.61 6.40 -4.68
N VAL A 279 4.57 6.38 -3.35
CA VAL A 279 4.33 5.14 -2.61
C VAL A 279 3.17 5.30 -1.62
N LEU A 280 2.31 4.29 -1.57
CA LEU A 280 1.18 4.21 -0.65
C LEU A 280 1.19 2.89 0.09
N PHE A 281 0.92 2.97 1.37
CA PHE A 281 0.82 1.79 2.24
C PHE A 281 -0.58 1.65 2.80
N VAL A 282 -1.12 0.42 2.81
CA VAL A 282 -2.43 0.09 3.35
C VAL A 282 -2.35 -1.17 4.19
N ASP A 283 -2.77 -1.06 5.45
CA ASP A 283 -2.97 -2.24 6.30
C ASP A 283 -4.30 -2.94 6.00
N CYS A 284 -4.25 -4.26 5.94
CA CYS A 284 -5.41 -5.14 5.80
C CYS A 284 -5.32 -6.25 6.86
N GLY A 285 -5.97 -6.07 8.00
CA GLY A 285 -5.91 -7.00 9.13
C GLY A 285 -6.95 -8.12 9.09
N GLY A 286 -6.90 -9.00 10.09
CA GLY A 286 -7.91 -10.05 10.31
C GLY A 286 -7.56 -11.43 9.76
N TRP A 287 -6.34 -11.64 9.27
CA TRP A 287 -5.93 -12.89 8.61
C TRP A 287 -5.49 -14.00 9.56
N ASP A 288 -5.50 -13.77 10.88
CA ASP A 288 -5.09 -14.75 11.89
C ASP A 288 -6.21 -15.78 12.20
N ASN A 289 -6.47 -16.67 11.25
CA ASN A 289 -7.61 -17.58 11.28
C ASN A 289 -7.25 -18.96 11.85
N HIS A 290 -7.02 -19.04 13.17
CA HIS A 290 -6.73 -20.31 13.87
C HIS A 290 -7.93 -21.21 14.07
N VAL A 291 -9.14 -20.66 14.09
CA VAL A 291 -10.38 -21.38 14.42
C VAL A 291 -11.45 -21.04 13.38
N ASN A 292 -12.10 -22.05 12.84
CA ASN A 292 -13.19 -21.91 11.87
C ASN A 292 -12.82 -20.98 10.69
N GLU A 293 -11.63 -21.15 10.15
CA GLU A 293 -11.16 -20.41 8.97
C GLU A 293 -12.13 -20.57 7.80
N GLY A 294 -12.58 -21.80 7.60
CA GLY A 294 -13.48 -22.18 6.53
C GLY A 294 -12.77 -22.49 5.21
N GLY A 295 -13.52 -23.11 4.31
CA GLY A 295 -13.12 -23.34 2.91
C GLY A 295 -13.75 -22.28 2.00
N VAL A 296 -14.60 -22.69 1.07
CA VAL A 296 -15.33 -21.77 0.15
C VAL A 296 -16.24 -20.77 0.86
N GLN A 297 -16.61 -21.07 2.09
CA GLN A 297 -17.35 -20.19 3.00
C GLN A 297 -16.65 -20.13 4.35
N GLY A 298 -16.72 -18.99 5.04
CA GLY A 298 -16.11 -18.80 6.35
C GLY A 298 -15.39 -17.47 6.47
N GLN A 299 -14.52 -17.38 7.47
CA GLN A 299 -13.79 -16.13 7.77
C GLN A 299 -12.84 -15.74 6.64
N LEU A 300 -12.01 -16.68 6.18
CA LEU A 300 -11.09 -16.45 5.06
C LEU A 300 -11.84 -16.06 3.79
N SER A 301 -12.92 -16.77 3.44
CA SER A 301 -13.75 -16.45 2.27
C SER A 301 -14.31 -15.03 2.29
N ASN A 302 -14.72 -14.52 3.46
CA ASN A 302 -15.21 -13.14 3.61
C ASN A 302 -14.09 -12.11 3.41
N LEU A 303 -12.91 -12.35 3.98
CA LEU A 303 -11.72 -11.49 3.78
C LEU A 303 -11.29 -11.48 2.30
N LEU A 304 -11.27 -12.63 1.65
CA LEU A 304 -10.93 -12.75 0.24
C LEU A 304 -11.93 -12.09 -0.68
N ARG A 305 -13.23 -12.13 -0.32
CA ARG A 305 -14.28 -11.42 -1.06
C ARG A 305 -14.07 -9.92 -0.99
N ASP A 306 -13.82 -9.37 0.19
CA ASP A 306 -13.52 -7.95 0.37
C ASP A 306 -12.25 -7.55 -0.40
N LEU A 307 -11.18 -8.34 -0.31
CA LEU A 307 -9.93 -8.13 -1.05
C LEU A 307 -10.14 -8.17 -2.56
N GLY A 308 -10.77 -9.23 -3.08
CA GLY A 308 -10.96 -9.42 -4.51
C GLY A 308 -11.85 -8.34 -5.14
N GLN A 309 -12.96 -8.02 -4.50
CA GLN A 309 -13.86 -6.94 -4.95
C GLN A 309 -13.18 -5.57 -4.87
N THR A 310 -12.42 -5.32 -3.81
CA THR A 310 -11.71 -4.05 -3.63
C THR A 310 -10.62 -3.86 -4.69
N LEU A 311 -9.79 -4.87 -4.95
CA LEU A 311 -8.74 -4.79 -5.96
C LEU A 311 -9.33 -4.65 -7.38
N ALA A 312 -10.40 -5.36 -7.69
CA ALA A 312 -11.09 -5.24 -8.97
C ALA A 312 -11.71 -3.83 -9.14
N ALA A 313 -12.37 -3.30 -8.11
CA ALA A 313 -12.91 -1.95 -8.12
C ALA A 313 -11.80 -0.89 -8.26
N PHE A 314 -10.69 -1.06 -7.56
CA PHE A 314 -9.54 -0.16 -7.65
C PHE A 314 -8.93 -0.16 -9.05
N HIS A 315 -8.73 -1.33 -9.65
CA HIS A 315 -8.25 -1.44 -11.03
C HIS A 315 -9.19 -0.74 -12.01
N GLN A 316 -10.51 -0.98 -11.87
CA GLN A 316 -11.52 -0.36 -12.72
C GLN A 316 -11.54 1.16 -12.58
N ASP A 317 -11.44 1.66 -11.34
CA ASP A 317 -11.42 3.10 -11.02
C ASP A 317 -10.17 3.80 -11.57
N MET A 318 -9.01 3.17 -11.47
CA MET A 318 -7.75 3.73 -11.97
C MET A 318 -7.69 3.79 -13.50
N GLY A 319 -8.37 2.88 -14.21
CA GLY A 319 -8.40 2.87 -15.67
C GLY A 319 -7.00 2.94 -16.28
N ASP A 320 -6.77 3.89 -17.18
CA ASP A 320 -5.49 4.08 -17.88
C ASP A 320 -4.33 4.44 -16.94
N ARG A 321 -4.60 4.96 -15.74
CA ARG A 321 -3.56 5.23 -14.75
C ARG A 321 -2.86 3.95 -14.26
N MET A 322 -3.50 2.77 -14.45
CA MET A 322 -2.87 1.48 -14.16
C MET A 322 -1.58 1.24 -14.95
N GLU A 323 -1.36 1.92 -16.07
CA GLU A 323 -0.12 1.84 -16.85
C GLU A 323 1.12 2.28 -16.05
N ASN A 324 0.95 3.15 -15.06
CA ASN A 324 2.01 3.66 -14.19
C ASN A 324 1.88 3.19 -12.73
N LEU A 325 1.01 2.22 -12.46
CA LEU A 325 0.69 1.78 -11.12
C LEU A 325 0.99 0.28 -10.93
N VAL A 326 1.66 -0.04 -9.83
CA VAL A 326 1.81 -1.41 -9.34
C VAL A 326 1.21 -1.50 -7.94
N VAL A 327 0.37 -2.52 -7.73
CA VAL A 327 -0.14 -2.92 -6.41
C VAL A 327 0.49 -4.25 -6.04
N VAL A 328 1.07 -4.35 -4.85
CA VAL A 328 1.61 -5.60 -4.33
C VAL A 328 0.97 -5.95 -2.99
N THR A 329 0.56 -7.21 -2.82
CA THR A 329 0.13 -7.74 -1.51
C THR A 329 1.26 -8.51 -0.85
N MET A 330 1.34 -8.44 0.47
CA MET A 330 2.30 -9.19 1.27
C MET A 330 1.70 -9.55 2.63
N SER A 331 2.20 -10.61 3.23
CA SER A 331 1.88 -11.01 4.62
C SER A 331 3.16 -11.42 5.32
N GLU A 332 3.17 -11.41 6.65
CA GLU A 332 4.37 -11.65 7.43
C GLU A 332 4.93 -13.07 7.30
N PHE A 333 4.07 -14.07 7.22
CA PHE A 333 4.36 -15.47 6.90
C PHE A 333 3.08 -16.16 6.41
N GLY A 334 3.15 -17.44 6.02
CA GLY A 334 2.01 -18.25 5.64
C GLY A 334 1.45 -19.08 6.80
N ARG A 335 0.63 -20.05 6.44
CA ARG A 335 0.00 -20.98 7.38
C ARG A 335 0.55 -22.39 7.21
N THR A 336 0.32 -23.25 8.22
CA THR A 336 0.66 -24.68 8.15
C THR A 336 0.04 -25.35 6.92
N ALA A 337 0.75 -26.32 6.34
CA ALA A 337 0.20 -27.09 5.24
C ALA A 337 -1.03 -27.91 5.70
N HIS A 338 -0.98 -28.48 6.90
CA HIS A 338 -2.09 -29.16 7.52
C HIS A 338 -3.09 -28.20 8.15
N GLU A 339 -4.39 -28.49 8.05
CA GLU A 339 -5.38 -27.87 8.93
C GLU A 339 -5.18 -28.34 10.38
N ASN A 340 -5.56 -27.50 11.34
CA ASN A 340 -5.51 -27.85 12.75
C ASN A 340 -6.83 -28.49 13.24
N GLY A 341 -6.86 -28.91 14.52
CA GLY A 341 -8.04 -29.55 15.12
C GLY A 341 -9.28 -28.64 15.26
N ASN A 342 -9.17 -27.34 14.99
CA ASN A 342 -10.22 -26.34 15.11
C ASN A 342 -10.75 -25.86 13.74
N ARG A 343 -10.50 -26.59 12.65
CA ARG A 343 -10.85 -26.21 11.27
C ARG A 343 -10.29 -24.85 10.86
N GLY A 344 -9.05 -24.61 11.21
CA GLY A 344 -8.26 -23.46 10.87
C GLY A 344 -6.84 -23.91 10.59
N THR A 345 -5.92 -22.96 10.67
CA THR A 345 -4.50 -23.23 10.41
C THR A 345 -3.64 -22.54 11.47
N ASP A 346 -2.49 -23.12 11.77
CA ASP A 346 -1.51 -22.49 12.64
C ASP A 346 -0.47 -21.69 11.84
N HIS A 347 0.40 -20.92 12.52
CA HIS A 347 1.45 -20.15 11.87
C HIS A 347 2.41 -21.07 11.12
N GLY A 348 2.66 -20.73 9.86
CA GLY A 348 3.53 -21.45 8.96
C GLY A 348 4.73 -20.65 8.49
N HIS A 349 5.13 -20.81 7.23
CA HIS A 349 6.34 -20.16 6.70
C HIS A 349 6.06 -19.45 5.36
N ALA A 350 6.22 -20.09 4.20
CA ALA A 350 5.99 -19.44 2.93
C ALA A 350 4.51 -19.13 2.66
N ASN A 351 4.26 -18.09 1.87
CA ASN A 351 2.95 -17.58 1.51
C ASN A 351 2.85 -17.33 0.00
N CYS A 352 1.92 -16.51 -0.44
CA CYS A 352 1.83 -15.98 -1.79
C CYS A 352 1.82 -14.44 -1.77
N MET A 353 2.20 -13.85 -2.89
CA MET A 353 2.13 -12.40 -3.14
C MET A 353 1.40 -12.17 -4.46
N PHE A 354 0.50 -11.21 -4.51
CA PHE A 354 -0.15 -10.73 -5.74
C PHE A 354 0.56 -9.47 -6.20
N VAL A 355 0.81 -9.35 -7.50
CA VAL A 355 1.37 -8.15 -8.13
C VAL A 355 0.46 -7.78 -9.29
N MET A 356 -0.20 -6.63 -9.20
CA MET A 356 -1.21 -6.16 -10.14
C MET A 356 -0.82 -4.80 -10.72
N GLY A 357 -1.01 -4.60 -12.01
CA GLY A 357 -0.75 -3.31 -12.66
C GLY A 357 -0.47 -3.42 -14.14
N GLY A 358 -0.45 -2.28 -14.83
CA GLY A 358 -0.12 -2.20 -16.26
C GLY A 358 1.31 -2.67 -16.58
N PRO A 359 2.34 -2.32 -15.78
CA PRO A 359 3.70 -2.79 -16.01
C PRO A 359 3.93 -4.28 -15.75
N VAL A 360 2.96 -4.98 -15.15
CA VAL A 360 3.10 -6.36 -14.71
C VAL A 360 3.03 -7.35 -15.89
N LYS A 361 3.91 -8.32 -15.90
CA LYS A 361 3.82 -9.52 -16.76
C LYS A 361 2.94 -10.55 -16.05
N GLY A 362 1.63 -10.31 -16.06
CA GLY A 362 0.66 -11.18 -15.43
C GLY A 362 0.31 -12.43 -16.22
N GLY A 363 -0.77 -13.12 -15.83
CA GLY A 363 -1.24 -14.36 -16.45
C GLY A 363 -0.40 -15.59 -16.10
N HIS A 364 0.41 -15.50 -15.06
CA HIS A 364 1.28 -16.59 -14.60
C HIS A 364 1.33 -16.68 -13.08
N VAL A 365 1.48 -17.91 -12.57
CA VAL A 365 1.87 -18.19 -11.20
C VAL A 365 3.39 -18.40 -11.19
N TYR A 366 4.10 -17.47 -10.59
CA TYR A 366 5.55 -17.43 -10.48
C TYR A 366 6.05 -18.16 -9.23
N GLY A 367 7.32 -18.48 -9.22
CA GLY A 367 8.00 -19.20 -8.15
C GLY A 367 8.15 -20.68 -8.50
N LYS A 368 9.13 -21.33 -7.88
CA LYS A 368 9.30 -22.77 -8.00
C LYS A 368 8.39 -23.45 -6.98
N TRP A 369 7.41 -24.22 -7.44
CA TRP A 369 6.58 -25.00 -6.54
C TRP A 369 7.40 -26.10 -5.84
N PRO A 370 7.45 -26.12 -4.51
CA PRO A 370 8.27 -27.10 -3.77
C PRO A 370 7.58 -28.46 -3.62
N GLY A 371 6.24 -28.52 -3.76
CA GLY A 371 5.40 -29.67 -3.42
C GLY A 371 4.93 -29.65 -1.97
N LEU A 372 4.02 -30.60 -1.63
CA LEU A 372 3.44 -30.76 -0.31
C LEU A 372 3.66 -32.13 0.32
N GLU A 373 4.52 -32.98 -0.25
CA GLU A 373 4.92 -34.21 0.44
C GLU A 373 5.79 -33.88 1.66
N SER A 374 5.77 -34.71 2.70
CA SER A 374 6.42 -34.40 3.98
C SER A 374 7.90 -34.00 3.87
N HIS A 375 8.63 -34.60 2.93
CA HIS A 375 10.04 -34.28 2.69
C HIS A 375 10.28 -32.98 1.89
N GLN A 376 9.20 -32.41 1.29
CA GLN A 376 9.22 -31.16 0.55
C GLN A 376 8.81 -29.96 1.41
N LEU A 377 8.20 -30.23 2.56
CA LEU A 377 7.78 -29.21 3.50
C LEU A 377 8.95 -28.67 4.31
N ASN A 378 8.92 -27.40 4.64
CA ASN A 378 9.80 -26.79 5.63
C ASN A 378 9.48 -27.41 7.00
N GLU A 379 10.50 -28.03 7.63
CA GLU A 379 10.38 -28.78 8.89
C GLU A 379 9.30 -29.89 8.85
N GLY A 380 8.95 -30.41 7.68
CA GLY A 380 7.88 -31.41 7.50
C GLY A 380 6.47 -30.88 7.79
N ARG A 381 6.27 -29.56 7.85
CA ARG A 381 5.08 -28.91 8.40
C ARG A 381 4.51 -27.78 7.53
N ASP A 382 5.36 -26.88 7.06
CA ASP A 382 4.95 -25.64 6.40
C ASP A 382 5.34 -25.65 4.92
N LEU A 383 4.66 -24.87 4.09
CA LEU A 383 5.11 -24.66 2.70
C LEU A 383 6.54 -24.13 2.71
N ALA A 384 7.43 -24.81 1.97
CA ALA A 384 8.82 -24.39 1.87
C ALA A 384 8.96 -23.09 1.06
N LEU A 385 9.85 -22.20 1.51
CA LEU A 385 10.17 -20.95 0.84
C LEU A 385 11.03 -21.21 -0.40
N THR A 386 10.61 -20.72 -1.55
CA THR A 386 11.40 -20.77 -2.80
C THR A 386 11.70 -19.39 -3.36
N THR A 387 10.97 -18.37 -2.93
CA THR A 387 11.15 -16.99 -3.39
C THR A 387 11.22 -16.05 -2.18
N ASP A 388 12.36 -15.40 -2.00
CA ASP A 388 12.51 -14.34 -1.00
C ASP A 388 11.69 -13.12 -1.43
N PHE A 389 10.85 -12.58 -0.52
CA PHE A 389 10.00 -11.42 -0.79
C PHE A 389 10.79 -10.20 -1.29
N ARG A 390 12.07 -10.06 -0.89
CA ARG A 390 12.96 -8.99 -1.33
C ARG A 390 13.32 -9.10 -2.81
N SER A 391 13.29 -10.29 -3.38
CA SER A 391 13.47 -10.47 -4.84
C SER A 391 12.28 -9.89 -5.61
N VAL A 392 11.05 -10.09 -5.10
CA VAL A 392 9.82 -9.54 -5.68
C VAL A 392 9.80 -8.02 -5.57
N LEU A 393 10.02 -7.50 -4.35
CA LEU A 393 10.02 -6.06 -4.09
C LEU A 393 11.19 -5.35 -4.77
N GLY A 394 12.38 -5.96 -4.80
CA GLY A 394 13.56 -5.43 -5.48
C GLY A 394 13.33 -5.26 -6.97
N GLU A 395 12.70 -6.24 -7.63
CA GLU A 395 12.33 -6.12 -9.05
C GLU A 395 11.35 -4.96 -9.28
N ILE A 396 10.30 -4.83 -8.45
CA ILE A 396 9.33 -3.74 -8.55
C ILE A 396 10.04 -2.38 -8.35
N LEU A 397 10.88 -2.27 -7.34
CA LEU A 397 11.59 -1.03 -7.03
C LEU A 397 12.57 -0.64 -8.15
N GLU A 398 13.34 -1.60 -8.68
CA GLU A 398 14.32 -1.31 -9.74
C GLU A 398 13.64 -1.00 -11.08
N ASN A 399 12.73 -1.88 -11.53
CA ASN A 399 12.19 -1.84 -12.89
C ASN A 399 10.97 -0.92 -13.02
N HIS A 400 10.21 -0.70 -11.93
CA HIS A 400 9.05 0.18 -11.95
C HIS A 400 9.35 1.54 -11.32
N ILE A 401 9.79 1.59 -10.05
CA ILE A 401 10.05 2.87 -9.37
C ILE A 401 11.35 3.53 -9.85
N GLY A 402 12.34 2.73 -10.27
CA GLY A 402 13.60 3.24 -10.79
C GLY A 402 14.70 3.35 -9.74
N VAL A 403 14.57 2.67 -8.61
CA VAL A 403 15.59 2.58 -7.56
C VAL A 403 16.85 1.92 -8.13
N LYS A 404 18.01 2.56 -8.00
CA LYS A 404 19.31 2.03 -8.46
C LYS A 404 20.12 1.37 -7.34
N GLU A 405 19.92 1.82 -6.10
CA GLU A 405 20.71 1.42 -4.94
C GLU A 405 19.96 0.39 -4.06
N LEU A 406 19.57 -0.75 -4.65
CA LEU A 406 18.82 -1.80 -3.92
C LEU A 406 19.58 -2.34 -2.69
N LYS A 407 20.92 -2.27 -2.68
CA LYS A 407 21.71 -2.66 -1.50
C LYS A 407 21.45 -1.75 -0.29
N ALA A 408 21.17 -0.47 -0.52
CA ALA A 408 20.77 0.44 0.54
C ALA A 408 19.35 0.13 1.02
N VAL A 409 18.46 -0.28 0.11
CA VAL A 409 17.07 -0.63 0.44
C VAL A 409 16.99 -1.95 1.22
N PHE A 410 17.72 -2.98 0.79
CA PHE A 410 17.75 -4.32 1.41
C PHE A 410 19.18 -4.67 1.83
N PRO A 411 19.70 -4.11 2.92
CA PRO A 411 21.05 -4.40 3.38
C PRO A 411 21.21 -5.89 3.72
N GLY A 412 22.35 -6.46 3.33
CA GLY A 412 22.66 -7.87 3.54
C GLY A 412 21.93 -8.84 2.60
N PHE A 413 21.07 -8.36 1.70
CA PHE A 413 20.43 -9.18 0.69
C PHE A 413 21.24 -9.19 -0.62
N ASP A 414 21.28 -10.34 -1.29
CA ASP A 414 21.89 -10.45 -2.63
C ASP A 414 20.88 -9.95 -3.69
N ASN A 415 20.97 -8.68 -3.97
CA ASN A 415 20.10 -7.98 -4.94
C ASN A 415 20.50 -8.29 -6.40
N ASN A 416 20.82 -9.54 -6.72
CA ASN A 416 21.16 -9.95 -8.07
C ASN A 416 19.89 -10.02 -8.95
N PRO A 417 19.81 -9.25 -10.04
CA PRO A 417 18.63 -9.26 -10.93
C PRO A 417 18.29 -10.63 -11.52
N ARG A 418 19.28 -11.56 -11.58
CA ARG A 418 19.02 -12.96 -12.01
C ARG A 418 18.13 -13.74 -11.05
N LYS A 419 17.93 -13.24 -9.82
CA LYS A 419 17.04 -13.83 -8.82
C LYS A 419 15.65 -13.21 -8.83
N PHE A 420 15.43 -12.19 -9.64
CA PHE A 420 14.12 -11.58 -9.82
C PHE A 420 13.19 -12.54 -10.54
N PRO A 421 11.91 -12.59 -10.12
CA PRO A 421 10.93 -13.47 -10.77
C PRO A 421 10.63 -13.13 -12.23
N GLY A 422 10.92 -11.92 -12.69
CA GLY A 422 10.61 -11.45 -14.04
C GLY A 422 9.19 -10.90 -14.20
N LEU A 423 8.67 -10.26 -13.15
CA LEU A 423 7.29 -9.78 -13.01
C LEU A 423 7.00 -8.49 -13.78
N ILE A 424 8.00 -7.63 -13.97
CA ILE A 424 7.83 -6.29 -14.52
C ILE A 424 8.30 -6.25 -15.97
N ARG A 425 7.52 -5.59 -16.82
CA ARG A 425 7.90 -5.33 -18.22
C ARG A 425 9.05 -4.33 -18.24
N ALA A 426 10.08 -4.62 -19.04
CA ALA A 426 11.21 -3.72 -19.25
C ALA A 426 10.84 -2.53 -20.13
#